data_c6815012505a4a7529e3a6f44473a7c5
#
_entry.id   c6815012505a4a7529e3a6f44473a7c5
#
_cell.length_a   1.000
_cell.length_b   1.000
_cell.length_c   1.000
_cell.angle_alpha   90.00
_cell.angle_beta   90.00
_cell.angle_gamma   90.00
#
_symmetry.space_group_name_H-M   'P 1'
#
loop_
_entity.id
_entity.type
_entity.pdbx_description
1 polymer ?
#
loop_
_entity_poly.entity_id
_entity_poly.type
_entity_poly.pdbx_seq_one_letter_code
_entity_poly.pdbx_strand_id
1 'polypeptide(L)'
;HLRFAYPTYIFDSINFEIDDEGTPYWVCPVKKFNIGLFGGQTVGRVVLCNAVTGEMTDYKVEDVPTWVDKVYSAELLIDLYDYNGSLKHGFINSILSQRDCLKTTDGYNYIALEDDVWVYTGITSVGQDNSNVGFVLMNQRTMETRYYEVSGAEEYSAMDSAKGRVQN
;
A
#
# COMPACT_ATOMS: atom_id res chain seq x y z
N HIS A 1 -26.02 -5.03 1.58
CA HIS A 1 -25.87 -6.39 2.17
C HIS A 1 -24.64 -6.51 3.05
N LEU A 2 -23.43 -6.08 2.61
CA LEU A 2 -22.16 -6.19 3.36
C LEU A 2 -22.24 -5.61 4.79
N ARG A 3 -22.76 -4.38 4.95
CA ARG A 3 -22.94 -3.75 6.27
C ARG A 3 -23.98 -4.42 7.17
N PHE A 4 -24.91 -5.18 6.60
CA PHE A 4 -25.85 -5.98 7.39
C PHE A 4 -25.22 -7.26 7.91
N ALA A 5 -24.38 -7.91 7.10
CA ALA A 5 -23.67 -9.12 7.49
C ALA A 5 -22.54 -8.82 8.51
N TYR A 6 -21.86 -7.68 8.33
CA TYR A 6 -20.70 -7.28 9.15
C TYR A 6 -20.87 -5.85 9.69
N PRO A 7 -21.80 -5.60 10.62
CA PRO A 7 -22.13 -4.25 11.08
C PRO A 7 -21.01 -3.55 11.84
N THR A 8 -20.05 -4.29 12.41
CA THR A 8 -18.93 -3.77 13.18
C THR A 8 -17.66 -3.55 12.36
N TYR A 9 -17.63 -4.00 11.10
CA TYR A 9 -16.46 -3.88 10.25
C TYR A 9 -16.38 -2.49 9.61
N ILE A 10 -15.18 -1.92 9.62
CA ILE A 10 -14.85 -0.70 8.88
C ILE A 10 -14.06 -1.14 7.66
N PHE A 11 -14.66 -1.00 6.49
CA PHE A 11 -14.03 -1.40 5.23
C PHE A 11 -13.13 -0.29 4.69
N ASP A 12 -12.02 -0.70 4.08
CA ASP A 12 -11.19 0.15 3.24
C ASP A 12 -11.73 0.22 1.80
N SER A 13 -10.91 0.54 0.82
CA SER A 13 -11.31 0.56 -0.60
C SER A 13 -11.76 -0.82 -1.05
N ILE A 14 -13.00 -0.90 -1.57
CA ILE A 14 -13.57 -2.12 -2.12
C ILE A 14 -13.16 -2.23 -3.58
N ASN A 15 -12.59 -3.38 -3.96
CA ASN A 15 -12.13 -3.65 -5.32
C ASN A 15 -12.96 -4.78 -5.94
N PHE A 16 -12.98 -4.81 -7.27
CA PHE A 16 -13.59 -5.88 -8.05
C PHE A 16 -12.46 -6.68 -8.71
N GLU A 17 -12.44 -7.98 -8.44
CA GLU A 17 -11.43 -8.90 -8.97
C GLU A 17 -12.09 -10.17 -9.48
N ILE A 18 -11.36 -10.95 -10.26
CA ILE A 18 -11.82 -12.21 -10.85
C ILE A 18 -10.84 -13.29 -10.40
N ASP A 19 -11.35 -14.40 -9.89
CA ASP A 19 -10.51 -15.53 -9.50
C ASP A 19 -9.96 -16.31 -10.71
N ASP A 20 -9.13 -17.30 -10.45
CA ASP A 20 -8.48 -18.13 -11.49
C ASP A 20 -9.48 -18.95 -12.33
N GLU A 21 -10.69 -19.17 -11.84
CA GLU A 21 -11.79 -19.86 -12.51
C GLU A 21 -12.70 -18.90 -13.30
N GLY A 22 -12.46 -17.60 -13.23
CA GLY A 22 -13.25 -16.57 -13.91
C GLY A 22 -14.47 -16.10 -13.12
N THR A 23 -14.58 -16.43 -11.83
CA THR A 23 -15.67 -15.97 -10.97
C THR A 23 -15.39 -14.56 -10.45
N PRO A 24 -16.36 -13.63 -10.59
CA PRO A 24 -16.15 -12.25 -10.11
C PRO A 24 -16.44 -12.13 -8.61
N TYR A 25 -15.60 -11.34 -7.93
CA TYR A 25 -15.70 -11.05 -6.50
C TYR A 25 -15.56 -9.56 -6.21
N TRP A 26 -16.25 -9.12 -5.17
CA TRP A 26 -15.92 -7.90 -4.46
C TRP A 26 -14.95 -8.23 -3.32
N VAL A 27 -13.76 -7.66 -3.40
CA VAL A 27 -12.72 -7.75 -2.36
C VAL A 27 -12.92 -6.57 -1.41
N CYS A 28 -13.23 -6.88 -0.16
CA CYS A 28 -13.61 -5.89 0.85
C CYS A 28 -12.63 -5.96 2.04
N PRO A 29 -11.48 -5.25 2.00
CA PRO A 29 -10.53 -5.22 3.10
C PRO A 29 -11.13 -4.54 4.33
N VAL A 30 -10.86 -5.10 5.51
CA VAL A 30 -11.36 -4.60 6.80
C VAL A 30 -10.22 -3.91 7.54
N LYS A 31 -10.41 -2.64 7.86
CA LYS A 31 -9.44 -1.84 8.61
C LYS A 31 -9.23 -2.40 10.01
N LYS A 32 -7.97 -2.51 10.39
CA LYS A 32 -7.53 -2.79 11.75
C LYS A 32 -6.76 -1.59 12.27
N PHE A 33 -7.15 -1.12 13.44
CA PHE A 33 -6.47 -0.02 14.13
C PHE A 33 -5.56 -0.60 15.19
N ASN A 34 -4.27 -0.35 15.09
CA ASN A 34 -3.32 -0.68 16.15
C ASN A 34 -3.36 0.44 17.18
N ILE A 35 -3.74 0.10 18.42
CA ILE A 35 -3.80 1.05 19.52
C ILE A 35 -2.41 1.19 20.13
N GLY A 36 -1.87 2.41 20.16
CA GLY A 36 -0.57 2.71 20.79
C GLY A 36 0.05 4.00 20.24
N LEU A 37 1.14 4.45 20.87
CA LEU A 37 1.86 5.69 20.52
C LEU A 37 2.38 5.68 19.07
N PHE A 38 2.53 4.50 18.48
CA PHE A 38 3.01 4.24 17.13
C PHE A 38 1.98 3.42 16.32
N GLY A 39 0.69 3.50 16.68
CA GLY A 39 -0.36 2.76 16.04
C GLY A 39 -0.80 3.42 14.74
N GLY A 40 -0.81 2.65 13.65
CA GLY A 40 -1.34 3.03 12.34
C GLY A 40 -2.56 2.17 11.98
N GLN A 41 -3.24 2.58 10.90
CA GLN A 41 -4.24 1.73 10.26
C GLN A 41 -3.53 0.62 9.46
N THR A 42 -4.12 -0.57 9.45
CA THR A 42 -3.72 -1.67 8.56
C THR A 42 -4.96 -2.46 8.17
N VAL A 43 -4.80 -3.52 7.39
CA VAL A 43 -5.86 -4.49 7.10
C VAL A 43 -5.65 -5.71 7.99
N GLY A 44 -6.70 -6.13 8.67
CA GLY A 44 -6.65 -7.32 9.53
C GLY A 44 -7.41 -8.51 8.96
N ARG A 45 -8.40 -8.25 8.12
CA ARG A 45 -9.27 -9.26 7.50
C ARG A 45 -9.69 -8.79 6.11
N VAL A 46 -10.15 -9.73 5.28
CA VAL A 46 -10.74 -9.45 3.97
C VAL A 46 -12.02 -10.24 3.84
N VAL A 47 -13.12 -9.57 3.51
CA VAL A 47 -14.37 -10.23 3.14
C VAL A 47 -14.43 -10.33 1.62
N LEU A 48 -14.52 -11.53 1.10
CA LEU A 48 -14.78 -11.80 -0.32
C LEU A 48 -16.26 -12.01 -0.52
N CYS A 49 -16.87 -11.23 -1.39
CA CYS A 49 -18.28 -11.37 -1.74
C CYS A 49 -18.39 -11.81 -3.20
N ASN A 50 -18.87 -13.02 -3.45
CA ASN A 50 -19.15 -13.51 -4.79
C ASN A 50 -20.18 -12.61 -5.46
N ALA A 51 -19.83 -11.98 -6.58
CA ALA A 51 -20.67 -11.00 -7.25
C ALA A 51 -21.88 -11.64 -7.96
N VAL A 52 -21.86 -12.96 -8.19
CA VAL A 52 -22.95 -13.70 -8.84
C VAL A 52 -23.94 -14.21 -7.80
N THR A 53 -23.44 -14.86 -6.73
CA THR A 53 -24.29 -15.55 -5.74
C THR A 53 -24.62 -14.66 -4.53
N GLY A 54 -23.80 -13.66 -4.26
CA GLY A 54 -23.89 -12.83 -3.04
C GLY A 54 -23.34 -13.53 -1.80
N GLU A 55 -22.74 -14.71 -1.94
CA GLU A 55 -22.09 -15.42 -0.84
C GLU A 55 -20.88 -14.63 -0.34
N MET A 56 -20.73 -14.55 0.99
CA MET A 56 -19.67 -13.80 1.65
C MET A 56 -18.80 -14.72 2.49
N THR A 57 -17.49 -14.64 2.30
CA THR A 57 -16.51 -15.40 3.09
C THR A 57 -15.52 -14.43 3.72
N ASP A 58 -15.30 -14.57 5.02
CA ASP A 58 -14.41 -13.71 5.82
C ASP A 58 -13.10 -14.43 6.10
N TYR A 59 -12.00 -13.86 5.61
CA TYR A 59 -10.65 -14.38 5.76
C TYR A 59 -9.83 -13.51 6.71
N LYS A 60 -8.92 -14.11 7.48
CA LYS A 60 -7.79 -13.36 8.01
C LYS A 60 -6.84 -13.02 6.88
N VAL A 61 -6.07 -11.93 7.03
CA VAL A 61 -5.13 -11.49 5.97
C VAL A 61 -4.18 -12.61 5.53
N GLU A 62 -3.69 -13.40 6.49
CA GLU A 62 -2.78 -14.52 6.23
C GLU A 62 -3.39 -15.69 5.45
N ASP A 63 -4.72 -15.78 5.41
CA ASP A 63 -5.48 -16.88 4.79
C ASP A 63 -6.16 -16.43 3.47
N VAL A 64 -5.96 -15.19 3.04
CA VAL A 64 -6.54 -14.66 1.80
C VAL A 64 -6.02 -15.42 0.59
N PRO A 65 -6.88 -15.87 -0.34
CA PRO A 65 -6.45 -16.55 -1.56
C PRO A 65 -5.43 -15.74 -2.37
N THR A 66 -4.49 -16.40 -3.02
CA THR A 66 -3.37 -15.79 -3.73
C THR A 66 -3.76 -15.01 -4.99
N TRP A 67 -4.93 -15.28 -5.56
CA TRP A 67 -5.48 -14.53 -6.69
C TRP A 67 -5.99 -13.12 -6.32
N VAL A 68 -6.09 -12.82 -5.02
CA VAL A 68 -6.49 -11.48 -4.54
C VAL A 68 -5.29 -10.55 -4.56
N ASP A 69 -5.29 -9.59 -5.48
CA ASP A 69 -4.16 -8.67 -5.69
C ASP A 69 -4.20 -7.46 -4.76
N LYS A 70 -5.39 -6.96 -4.43
CA LYS A 70 -5.57 -5.68 -3.73
C LYS A 70 -6.13 -5.86 -2.32
N VAL A 71 -5.30 -6.39 -1.42
CA VAL A 71 -5.59 -6.46 0.02
C VAL A 71 -5.37 -5.11 0.69
N TYR A 72 -4.29 -4.40 0.32
CA TYR A 72 -3.92 -3.10 0.87
C TYR A 72 -4.09 -2.02 -0.20
N SER A 73 -4.84 -0.96 0.11
CA SER A 73 -4.99 0.17 -0.82
C SER A 73 -3.67 0.93 -0.98
N ALA A 74 -3.51 1.61 -2.11
CA ALA A 74 -2.32 2.42 -2.36
C ALA A 74 -2.17 3.51 -1.30
N GLU A 75 -3.26 4.19 -0.95
CA GLU A 75 -3.30 5.23 0.06
C GLU A 75 -2.82 4.69 1.42
N LEU A 76 -3.31 3.52 1.82
CA LEU A 76 -2.90 2.89 3.09
C LEU A 76 -1.40 2.57 3.11
N LEU A 77 -0.86 2.02 2.02
CA LEU A 77 0.57 1.70 1.93
C LEU A 77 1.44 2.96 1.97
N ILE A 78 1.03 4.02 1.27
CA ILE A 78 1.71 5.31 1.27
C ILE A 78 1.69 5.93 2.65
N ASP A 79 0.53 5.98 3.31
CA ASP A 79 0.39 6.50 4.67
C ASP A 79 1.27 5.76 5.67
N LEU A 80 1.34 4.42 5.58
CA LEU A 80 2.20 3.60 6.43
C LEU A 80 3.68 3.85 6.16
N TYR A 81 4.06 4.03 4.90
CA TYR A 81 5.43 4.35 4.52
C TYR A 81 5.85 5.72 5.05
N ASP A 82 5.02 6.73 4.82
CA ASP A 82 5.27 8.10 5.29
C ASP A 82 5.31 8.19 6.82
N TYR A 83 4.44 7.48 7.50
CA TYR A 83 4.46 7.38 8.94
C TYR A 83 5.79 6.81 9.47
N ASN A 84 6.26 5.70 8.89
CA ASN A 84 7.55 5.10 9.24
C ASN A 84 8.74 6.00 8.85
N GLY A 85 8.68 6.62 7.68
CA GLY A 85 9.70 7.54 7.19
C GLY A 85 9.83 8.82 8.03
N SER A 86 8.69 9.38 8.47
CA SER A 86 8.66 10.58 9.32
C SER A 86 9.19 10.32 10.73
N LEU A 87 9.06 9.09 11.24
CA LEU A 87 9.53 8.71 12.57
C LEU A 87 10.99 8.23 12.61
N LYS A 88 11.71 8.29 11.49
CA LYS A 88 13.13 7.95 11.47
C LYS A 88 13.89 8.80 12.49
N HIS A 89 14.72 8.17 13.33
CA HIS A 89 15.37 8.77 14.51
C HIS A 89 14.41 9.22 15.63
N GLY A 90 13.16 8.76 15.63
CA GLY A 90 12.20 8.94 16.71
C GLY A 90 11.33 10.18 16.61
N PHE A 91 10.32 10.24 17.47
CA PHE A 91 9.29 11.29 17.47
C PHE A 91 9.86 12.72 17.67
N ILE A 92 10.88 12.87 18.52
CA ILE A 92 11.50 14.19 18.74
C ILE A 92 12.17 14.71 17.48
N ASN A 93 12.84 13.84 16.72
CA ASN A 93 13.45 14.22 15.45
C ASN A 93 12.42 14.66 14.41
N SER A 94 11.27 14.00 14.34
CA SER A 94 10.20 14.36 13.39
C SER A 94 9.63 15.76 13.62
N ILE A 95 9.71 16.28 14.85
CA ILE A 95 9.17 17.60 15.21
C ILE A 95 10.25 18.69 15.13
N LEU A 96 11.46 18.42 15.61
CA LEU A 96 12.47 19.47 15.83
C LEU A 96 13.51 19.61 14.70
N SER A 97 14.04 18.52 14.19
CA SER A 97 15.12 18.59 13.19
C SER A 97 14.82 17.96 11.85
N GLN A 98 13.87 17.03 11.80
CA GLN A 98 13.49 16.29 10.59
C GLN A 98 14.67 15.67 9.81
N ARG A 99 15.74 15.32 10.55
CA ARG A 99 16.96 14.78 9.95
C ARG A 99 16.69 13.39 9.38
N ASP A 100 17.05 13.17 8.13
CA ASP A 100 16.88 11.92 7.39
C ASP A 100 15.41 11.42 7.33
N CYS A 101 14.45 12.30 7.59
CA CYS A 101 13.04 11.96 7.40
C CYS A 101 12.74 11.88 5.90
N LEU A 102 12.04 10.82 5.51
CA LEU A 102 11.64 10.56 4.14
C LEU A 102 10.13 10.69 4.02
N LYS A 103 9.67 11.19 2.89
CA LYS A 103 8.26 11.30 2.54
C LYS A 103 8.05 10.92 1.09
N THR A 104 6.90 10.32 0.77
CA THR A 104 6.50 10.09 -0.60
C THR A 104 6.21 11.41 -1.32
N THR A 105 6.40 11.42 -2.64
CA THR A 105 6.00 12.54 -3.49
C THR A 105 4.49 12.52 -3.73
N ASP A 106 3.94 13.64 -4.22
CA ASP A 106 2.54 13.71 -4.59
C ASP A 106 2.29 12.85 -5.84
N GLY A 107 1.37 11.91 -5.72
CA GLY A 107 1.00 11.00 -6.78
C GLY A 107 1.68 9.63 -6.71
N TYR A 108 0.99 8.65 -7.24
CA TYR A 108 1.46 7.27 -7.34
C TYR A 108 0.92 6.61 -8.60
N ASN A 109 1.50 5.48 -8.97
CA ASN A 109 1.05 4.69 -10.10
C ASN A 109 1.16 3.19 -9.78
N TYR A 110 0.66 2.35 -10.68
CA TYR A 110 0.64 0.90 -10.50
C TYR A 110 1.51 0.21 -11.55
N ILE A 111 2.11 -0.90 -11.16
CA ILE A 111 2.84 -1.80 -12.05
C ILE A 111 2.51 -3.24 -11.69
N ALA A 112 2.29 -4.09 -12.71
CA ALA A 112 2.23 -5.53 -12.52
C ALA A 112 3.67 -6.09 -12.53
N LEU A 113 4.03 -6.79 -11.47
CA LEU A 113 5.35 -7.37 -11.28
C LEU A 113 5.24 -8.67 -10.48
N GLU A 114 5.85 -9.76 -10.97
CA GLU A 114 5.88 -11.07 -10.29
C GLU A 114 4.46 -11.59 -9.97
N ASP A 115 3.53 -11.43 -10.92
CA ASP A 115 2.11 -11.79 -10.83
C ASP A 115 1.30 -11.03 -9.76
N ASP A 116 1.86 -9.97 -9.17
CA ASP A 116 1.19 -9.10 -8.20
C ASP A 116 1.02 -7.67 -8.72
N VAL A 117 0.10 -6.92 -8.12
CA VAL A 117 -0.03 -5.47 -8.34
C VAL A 117 0.78 -4.71 -7.30
N TRP A 118 1.70 -3.89 -7.78
CA TRP A 118 2.54 -3.03 -6.97
C TRP A 118 2.17 -1.57 -7.19
N VAL A 119 2.10 -0.80 -6.12
CA VAL A 119 2.07 0.67 -6.19
C VAL A 119 3.48 1.21 -6.11
N TYR A 120 3.79 2.24 -6.89
CA TYR A 120 5.07 2.93 -6.82
C TYR A 120 4.90 4.44 -6.75
N THR A 121 5.79 5.08 -6.02
CA THR A 121 5.84 6.55 -5.84
C THR A 121 7.28 6.99 -5.62
N GLY A 122 7.55 8.26 -5.91
CA GLY A 122 8.83 8.89 -5.61
C GLY A 122 9.02 9.13 -4.10
N ILE A 123 10.24 9.28 -3.68
CA ILE A 123 10.63 9.59 -2.29
C ILE A 123 11.46 10.85 -2.26
N THR A 124 11.10 11.78 -1.38
CA THR A 124 11.85 13.00 -1.10
C THR A 124 12.38 13.02 0.33
N SER A 125 13.47 13.72 0.54
CA SER A 125 13.95 14.09 1.88
C SER A 125 13.11 15.25 2.40
N VAL A 126 12.69 15.20 3.66
CA VAL A 126 11.96 16.29 4.36
C VAL A 126 12.94 17.32 4.94
N GLY A 127 14.20 17.37 4.51
CA GLY A 127 15.21 18.34 4.96
C GLY A 127 15.25 19.62 4.12
N GLN A 128 16.30 20.42 4.31
CA GLN A 128 16.49 21.71 3.64
C GLN A 128 16.58 21.65 2.11
N ASP A 129 16.85 20.46 1.56
CA ASP A 129 16.85 20.18 0.13
C ASP A 129 15.76 19.13 -0.15
N ASN A 130 14.58 19.54 -0.55
CA ASN A 130 13.48 18.67 -1.02
C ASN A 130 13.88 17.96 -2.33
N SER A 131 15.01 17.25 -2.33
CA SER A 131 15.48 16.52 -3.50
C SER A 131 14.90 15.11 -3.54
N ASN A 132 14.52 14.66 -4.73
CA ASN A 132 14.19 13.26 -4.94
C ASN A 132 15.41 12.39 -4.60
N VAL A 133 15.23 11.49 -3.67
CA VAL A 133 16.29 10.58 -3.20
C VAL A 133 16.09 9.15 -3.71
N GLY A 134 14.93 8.85 -4.27
CA GLY A 134 14.63 7.54 -4.81
C GLY A 134 13.16 7.33 -5.12
N PHE A 135 12.79 6.08 -5.24
CA PHE A 135 11.40 5.65 -5.36
C PHE A 135 11.18 4.34 -4.58
N VAL A 136 9.93 4.07 -4.27
CA VAL A 136 9.52 2.87 -3.53
C VAL A 136 8.46 2.11 -4.32
N LEU A 137 8.57 0.77 -4.32
CA LEU A 137 7.52 -0.15 -4.77
C LEU A 137 6.94 -0.84 -3.54
N MET A 138 5.61 -0.94 -3.50
CA MET A 138 4.89 -1.59 -2.40
C MET A 138 3.86 -2.56 -2.97
N ASN A 139 3.98 -3.82 -2.58
CA ASN A 139 3.09 -4.89 -3.02
C ASN A 139 1.73 -4.76 -2.31
N GLN A 140 0.64 -4.66 -3.08
CA GLN A 140 -0.71 -4.49 -2.54
C GLN A 140 -1.30 -5.75 -1.90
N ARG A 141 -0.72 -6.92 -2.15
CA ARG A 141 -1.16 -8.19 -1.53
C ARG A 141 -0.39 -8.50 -0.24
N THR A 142 0.92 -8.27 -0.22
CA THR A 142 1.83 -8.73 0.85
C THR A 142 2.38 -7.63 1.74
N MET A 143 2.24 -6.35 1.37
CA MET A 143 2.93 -5.18 1.95
C MET A 143 4.45 -5.20 1.74
N GLU A 144 5.01 -6.13 0.96
CA GLU A 144 6.43 -6.11 0.64
C GLU A 144 6.81 -4.73 0.07
N THR A 145 7.88 -4.16 0.58
CA THR A 145 8.33 -2.81 0.21
C THR A 145 9.77 -2.87 -0.28
N ARG A 146 10.01 -2.37 -1.50
CA ARG A 146 11.33 -2.30 -2.14
C ARG A 146 11.68 -0.84 -2.37
N TYR A 147 12.74 -0.36 -1.75
CA TYR A 147 13.26 1.00 -1.95
C TYR A 147 14.44 0.99 -2.93
N TYR A 148 14.43 1.95 -3.84
CA TYR A 148 15.48 2.14 -4.84
C TYR A 148 16.01 3.56 -4.74
N GLU A 149 17.28 3.69 -4.38
CA GLU A 149 17.95 4.97 -4.34
C GLU A 149 18.29 5.46 -5.75
N VAL A 150 17.88 6.67 -6.07
CA VAL A 150 18.18 7.33 -7.37
C VAL A 150 18.53 8.79 -7.08
N SER A 151 19.81 9.11 -7.08
CA SER A 151 20.28 10.47 -6.84
C SER A 151 20.19 11.34 -8.10
N GLY A 152 19.52 12.48 -7.99
CA GLY A 152 19.62 13.58 -8.97
C GLY A 152 18.76 13.49 -10.22
N ALA A 153 17.78 12.59 -10.29
CA ALA A 153 16.83 12.53 -11.42
C ALA A 153 15.52 13.26 -11.07
N GLU A 154 14.92 13.93 -12.05
CA GLU A 154 13.55 14.37 -11.95
C GLU A 154 12.63 13.16 -11.75
N GLU A 155 11.57 13.32 -10.95
CA GLU A 155 10.65 12.28 -10.51
C GLU A 155 10.19 11.34 -11.63
N TYR A 156 9.76 11.88 -12.76
CA TYR A 156 9.30 11.11 -13.91
C TYR A 156 10.42 10.31 -14.61
N SER A 157 11.62 10.86 -14.69
CA SER A 157 12.77 10.17 -15.29
C SER A 157 13.27 9.02 -14.42
N ALA A 158 13.20 9.15 -13.10
CA ALA A 158 13.51 8.09 -12.16
C ALA A 158 12.49 6.95 -12.25
N MET A 159 11.20 7.28 -12.33
CA MET A 159 10.11 6.31 -12.50
C MET A 159 10.21 5.54 -13.82
N ASP A 160 10.49 6.20 -14.93
CA ASP A 160 10.65 5.55 -16.23
C ASP A 160 11.90 4.65 -16.28
N SER A 161 12.97 5.07 -15.65
CA SER A 161 14.20 4.27 -15.51
C SER A 161 13.98 3.01 -14.65
N ALA A 162 13.17 3.13 -13.61
CA ALA A 162 12.77 2.01 -12.75
C ALA A 162 11.92 1.00 -13.52
N LYS A 163 10.93 1.48 -14.27
CA LYS A 163 10.05 0.66 -15.10
C LYS A 163 10.85 -0.19 -16.11
N GLY A 164 11.86 0.42 -16.73
CA GLY A 164 12.75 -0.28 -17.65
C GLY A 164 13.66 -1.33 -17.00
N ARG A 165 14.04 -1.18 -15.72
CA ARG A 165 14.86 -2.16 -14.97
C ARG A 165 14.06 -3.32 -14.39
N VAL A 166 12.80 -3.10 -14.13
CA VAL A 166 11.89 -4.10 -13.54
C VAL A 166 11.29 -5.02 -14.62
N GLN A 167 11.28 -4.57 -15.90
CA GLN A 167 10.75 -5.33 -17.03
C GLN A 167 11.81 -6.18 -17.76
N ASN A 168 13.06 -6.14 -17.36
CA ASN A 168 14.15 -7.00 -17.84
C ASN A 168 14.54 -8.01 -16.77
#